data_7a28c6cdf3d5bea76771c68576d8640f
#
_entry.id   7a28c6cdf3d5bea76771c68576d8640f
#
_cell.length_a   1.000
_cell.length_b   1.000
_cell.length_c   1.000
_cell.angle_alpha   90.00
_cell.angle_beta   90.00
_cell.angle_gamma   90.00
#
_symmetry.space_group_name_H-M   'P 1'
#
loop_
_entity.id
_entity.type
_entity.pdbx_description
1 polymer ?
#
loop_
_entity_poly.entity_id
_entity_poly.type
_entity_poly.pdbx_seq_one_letter_code
_entity_poly.pdbx_strand_id
1 'polypeptide(L)'
;MEPPSVRERRLAHELRLLRTAAELHGKDVAATLGWSPSKVSRIETGRTGIAEDDLERLVALYRVPDQQAAYLRRLAPSVRPRGWWDAYAETLSPGYANLIRLESGSQALRCYGALVPHALLQTADYAREVILSTWERPSPAEVERRVQVCRRRQDVLDTGRDDGGLRLSAVVDESVFRRCVVPGDPERDAAIRRGQLERLAAVAARPNVTLQVLPFTAGLPPVTAGSFSVLDSPATAAPDVVYLENKTRIFFIDAEAEVHRYTRAFDLISEMALDPAASLALIETELGTT
;
A
#
# COMPACT_ATOMS: atom_id res chain seq x y z
N MET A 1 -3.34 -18.37 5.81
CA MET A 1 -2.99 -17.53 6.97
C MET A 1 -2.78 -16.14 6.44
N GLU A 2 -3.51 -15.18 6.93
CA GLU A 2 -3.48 -13.79 6.46
C GLU A 2 -2.16 -13.12 6.90
N PRO A 3 -1.46 -12.41 6.00
CA PRO A 3 -0.23 -11.73 6.38
C PRO A 3 -0.52 -10.59 7.37
N PRO A 4 0.41 -10.30 8.30
CA PRO A 4 0.23 -9.27 9.31
C PRO A 4 0.20 -7.86 8.70
N SER A 5 -0.59 -6.97 9.30
CA SER A 5 -0.60 -5.53 8.96
C SER A 5 0.74 -4.86 9.31
N VAL A 6 0.99 -3.66 8.77
CA VAL A 6 2.20 -2.86 9.13
C VAL A 6 2.27 -2.65 10.64
N ARG A 7 1.15 -2.33 11.30
CA ARG A 7 1.10 -2.14 12.75
C ARG A 7 1.45 -3.41 13.53
N GLU A 8 0.89 -4.54 13.12
CA GLU A 8 1.17 -5.84 13.75
C GLU A 8 2.63 -6.26 13.56
N ARG A 9 3.18 -6.04 12.38
CA ARG A 9 4.60 -6.33 12.09
C ARG A 9 5.53 -5.45 12.92
N ARG A 10 5.19 -4.18 13.04
CA ARG A 10 5.93 -3.25 13.87
C ARG A 10 5.86 -3.62 15.34
N LEU A 11 4.66 -3.90 15.87
CA LEU A 11 4.52 -4.37 17.25
C LEU A 11 5.38 -5.62 17.49
N ALA A 12 5.32 -6.58 16.58
CA ALA A 12 6.12 -7.80 16.63
C ALA A 12 7.63 -7.52 16.68
N HIS A 13 8.09 -6.60 15.84
CA HIS A 13 9.48 -6.18 15.79
C HIS A 13 9.92 -5.48 17.10
N GLU A 14 9.14 -4.51 17.58
CA GLU A 14 9.40 -3.80 18.84
C GLU A 14 9.45 -4.77 20.04
N LEU A 15 8.50 -5.71 20.11
CA LEU A 15 8.50 -6.72 21.17
C LEU A 15 9.75 -7.61 21.11
N ARG A 16 10.23 -7.96 19.92
CA ARG A 16 11.46 -8.72 19.75
C ARG A 16 12.70 -7.93 20.19
N LEU A 17 12.77 -6.63 19.84
CA LEU A 17 13.86 -5.75 20.27
C LEU A 17 13.89 -5.62 21.79
N LEU A 18 12.73 -5.38 22.42
CA LEU A 18 12.59 -5.28 23.87
C LEU A 18 13.01 -6.56 24.60
N ARG A 19 12.61 -7.72 24.08
CA ARG A 19 13.07 -9.00 24.61
C ARG A 19 14.59 -9.13 24.54
N THR A 20 15.17 -8.76 23.40
CA THR A 20 16.64 -8.83 23.22
C THR A 20 17.36 -7.86 24.15
N ALA A 21 16.83 -6.64 24.31
CA ALA A 21 17.37 -5.66 25.24
C ALA A 21 17.25 -6.09 26.72
N ALA A 22 16.22 -6.89 27.05
CA ALA A 22 16.05 -7.53 28.35
C ALA A 22 16.92 -8.80 28.53
N GLU A 23 17.76 -9.15 27.56
CA GLU A 23 18.63 -10.34 27.53
C GLU A 23 17.89 -11.68 27.71
N LEU A 24 16.59 -11.73 27.31
CA LEU A 24 15.76 -12.93 27.46
C LEU A 24 15.73 -13.74 26.15
N HIS A 25 15.77 -15.07 26.27
CA HIS A 25 15.45 -15.95 25.15
C HIS A 25 13.93 -16.18 25.06
N GLY A 26 13.42 -16.44 23.85
CA GLY A 26 11.98 -16.70 23.66
C GLY A 26 11.44 -17.88 24.49
N LYS A 27 12.26 -18.88 24.80
CA LYS A 27 11.93 -20.00 25.71
C LYS A 27 11.75 -19.53 27.16
N ASP A 28 12.54 -18.56 27.61
CA ASP A 28 12.48 -18.03 28.98
C ASP A 28 11.21 -17.18 29.16
N VAL A 29 10.87 -16.37 28.14
CA VAL A 29 9.60 -15.65 28.10
C VAL A 29 8.41 -16.62 28.13
N ALA A 30 8.47 -17.67 27.32
CA ALA A 30 7.41 -18.69 27.29
C ALA A 30 7.25 -19.38 28.66
N ALA A 31 8.35 -19.77 29.30
CA ALA A 31 8.33 -20.38 30.63
C ALA A 31 7.77 -19.44 31.70
N THR A 32 8.21 -18.17 31.72
CA THR A 32 7.78 -17.16 32.70
C THR A 32 6.29 -16.83 32.58
N LEU A 33 5.78 -16.75 31.33
CA LEU A 33 4.38 -16.38 31.06
C LEU A 33 3.43 -17.60 31.01
N GLY A 34 3.95 -18.83 31.12
CA GLY A 34 3.15 -20.05 30.95
C GLY A 34 2.67 -20.23 29.52
N TRP A 35 3.44 -19.79 28.53
CA TRP A 35 3.11 -19.90 27.12
C TRP A 35 3.91 -21.02 26.42
N SER A 36 3.48 -21.39 25.21
CA SER A 36 4.31 -22.22 24.35
C SER A 36 5.37 -21.37 23.63
N PRO A 37 6.58 -21.88 23.38
CA PRO A 37 7.60 -21.18 22.60
C PRO A 37 7.10 -20.77 21.21
N SER A 38 6.19 -21.55 20.61
CA SER A 38 5.56 -21.23 19.34
C SER A 38 4.62 -20.02 19.43
N LYS A 39 3.98 -19.73 20.60
CA LYS A 39 3.17 -18.52 20.80
C LYS A 39 4.06 -17.28 20.76
N VAL A 40 5.17 -17.28 21.48
CA VAL A 40 6.14 -16.17 21.48
C VAL A 40 6.67 -15.92 20.07
N SER A 41 7.11 -16.96 19.38
CA SER A 41 7.61 -16.84 18.00
C SER A 41 6.55 -16.30 17.04
N ARG A 42 5.29 -16.70 17.14
CA ARG A 42 4.21 -16.19 16.27
C ARG A 42 3.89 -14.72 16.54
N ILE A 43 3.93 -14.30 17.80
CA ILE A 43 3.76 -12.88 18.19
C ILE A 43 4.92 -12.06 17.61
N GLU A 44 6.17 -12.46 17.82
CA GLU A 44 7.37 -11.74 17.38
C GLU A 44 7.61 -11.78 15.86
N THR A 45 6.93 -12.65 15.14
CA THR A 45 6.92 -12.67 13.67
C THR A 45 5.66 -12.04 13.07
N GLY A 46 4.76 -11.53 13.92
CA GLY A 46 3.49 -10.93 13.50
C GLY A 46 2.50 -11.93 12.87
N ARG A 47 2.77 -13.23 12.94
CA ARG A 47 1.88 -14.27 12.39
C ARG A 47 0.56 -14.40 13.12
N THR A 48 0.49 -13.93 14.37
CA THR A 48 -0.74 -13.82 15.16
C THR A 48 -0.76 -12.46 15.83
N GLY A 49 -1.93 -11.81 15.85
CA GLY A 49 -2.14 -10.63 16.69
C GLY A 49 -1.93 -10.99 18.17
N ILE A 50 -1.67 -9.97 19.00
CA ILE A 50 -1.52 -10.10 20.43
C ILE A 50 -2.78 -9.58 21.13
N ALA A 51 -3.29 -10.32 22.12
CA ALA A 51 -4.33 -9.84 23.01
C ALA A 51 -3.80 -8.76 23.96
N GLU A 52 -4.65 -7.84 24.38
CA GLU A 52 -4.28 -6.74 25.26
C GLU A 52 -3.62 -7.23 26.55
N ASP A 53 -4.21 -8.23 27.21
CA ASP A 53 -3.66 -8.84 28.41
C ASP A 53 -2.27 -9.47 28.17
N ASP A 54 -2.08 -10.10 27.01
CA ASP A 54 -0.81 -10.70 26.63
C ASP A 54 0.27 -9.62 26.39
N LEU A 55 -0.12 -8.47 25.80
CA LEU A 55 0.77 -7.32 25.64
C LEU A 55 1.18 -6.75 26.99
N GLU A 56 0.23 -6.53 27.90
CA GLU A 56 0.53 -5.99 29.23
C GLU A 56 1.50 -6.90 30.00
N ARG A 57 1.34 -8.22 29.88
CA ARG A 57 2.27 -9.20 30.48
C ARG A 57 3.68 -9.11 29.91
N LEU A 58 3.81 -8.88 28.59
CA LEU A 58 5.13 -8.66 27.96
C LEU A 58 5.75 -7.33 28.37
N VAL A 59 4.94 -6.25 28.39
CA VAL A 59 5.35 -4.91 28.84
C VAL A 59 5.93 -4.97 30.27
N ALA A 60 5.22 -5.67 31.17
CA ALA A 60 5.67 -5.85 32.56
C ALA A 60 6.95 -6.70 32.62
N LEU A 61 7.02 -7.82 31.89
CA LEU A 61 8.17 -8.73 31.88
C LEU A 61 9.44 -8.05 31.35
N TYR A 62 9.31 -7.25 30.28
CA TYR A 62 10.43 -6.53 29.66
C TYR A 62 10.75 -5.21 30.36
N ARG A 63 9.99 -4.84 31.42
CA ARG A 63 10.14 -3.58 32.17
C ARG A 63 10.13 -2.36 31.26
N VAL A 64 9.17 -2.33 30.34
CA VAL A 64 9.06 -1.26 29.32
C VAL A 64 8.68 0.06 29.99
N PRO A 65 9.39 1.18 29.74
CA PRO A 65 9.02 2.50 30.25
C PRO A 65 7.60 2.92 29.79
N ASP A 66 6.87 3.67 30.65
CA ASP A 66 5.48 4.05 30.42
C ASP A 66 5.22 4.71 29.06
N GLN A 67 6.11 5.60 28.62
CA GLN A 67 6.00 6.26 27.32
C GLN A 67 6.07 5.25 26.16
N GLN A 68 6.98 4.29 26.25
CA GLN A 68 7.13 3.24 25.24
C GLN A 68 5.99 2.22 25.33
N ALA A 69 5.52 1.89 26.54
CA ALA A 69 4.36 1.03 26.74
C ALA A 69 3.08 1.64 26.12
N ALA A 70 2.84 2.95 26.34
CA ALA A 70 1.73 3.66 25.71
C ALA A 70 1.82 3.63 24.17
N TYR A 71 3.03 3.68 23.63
CA TYR A 71 3.27 3.53 22.21
C TYR A 71 2.93 2.10 21.70
N LEU A 72 3.39 1.05 22.42
CA LEU A 72 3.07 -0.34 22.05
C LEU A 72 1.56 -0.62 22.13
N ARG A 73 0.84 -0.05 23.11
CA ARG A 73 -0.62 -0.14 23.20
C ARG A 73 -1.32 0.48 21.99
N ARG A 74 -0.81 1.60 21.48
CA ARG A 74 -1.35 2.20 20.22
C ARG A 74 -1.10 1.34 18.99
N LEU A 75 -0.04 0.54 18.99
CA LEU A 75 0.25 -0.42 17.92
C LEU A 75 -0.56 -1.70 18.03
N ALA A 76 -0.90 -2.13 19.25
CA ALA A 76 -1.71 -3.29 19.48
C ALA A 76 -3.18 -2.96 19.22
N PRO A 77 -3.82 -3.55 18.21
CA PRO A 77 -5.27 -3.43 18.07
C PRO A 77 -5.91 -4.24 19.20
N SER A 78 -6.71 -3.59 20.02
CA SER A 78 -7.50 -4.22 21.11
C SER A 78 -8.57 -5.21 20.61
N VAL A 79 -8.89 -5.17 19.36
CA VAL A 79 -9.60 -6.13 18.49
C VAL A 79 -9.02 -5.87 17.12
N ARG A 80 -8.82 -6.88 16.24
CA ARG A 80 -8.55 -6.62 14.82
C ARG A 80 -9.56 -5.55 14.39
N PRO A 81 -9.14 -4.31 14.08
CA PRO A 81 -10.11 -3.34 13.64
C PRO A 81 -10.71 -3.91 12.39
N ARG A 82 -11.99 -4.30 12.47
CA ARG A 82 -12.76 -4.61 11.28
C ARG A 82 -12.69 -3.36 10.42
N GLY A 83 -11.94 -3.45 9.35
CA GLY A 83 -11.86 -2.37 8.40
C GLY A 83 -13.14 -2.39 7.54
N TRP A 84 -13.41 -1.30 6.89
CA TRP A 84 -14.52 -1.23 5.93
C TRP A 84 -14.43 -2.32 4.83
N TRP A 85 -13.22 -2.85 4.56
CA TRP A 85 -12.96 -3.92 3.60
C TRP A 85 -13.52 -5.28 4.02
N ASP A 86 -13.80 -5.49 5.29
CA ASP A 86 -14.43 -6.74 5.77
C ASP A 86 -15.84 -6.94 5.21
N ALA A 87 -16.53 -5.84 4.90
CA ALA A 87 -17.82 -5.88 4.21
C ALA A 87 -17.71 -6.42 2.77
N TYR A 88 -16.51 -6.49 2.22
CA TYR A 88 -16.21 -6.99 0.87
C TYR A 88 -15.42 -8.31 0.89
N ALA A 89 -15.36 -9.02 2.01
CA ALA A 89 -14.55 -10.23 2.19
C ALA A 89 -14.84 -11.33 1.16
N GLU A 90 -16.08 -11.44 0.67
CA GLU A 90 -16.46 -12.38 -0.40
C GLU A 90 -15.96 -11.99 -1.79
N THR A 91 -15.65 -10.70 -1.98
CA THR A 91 -15.20 -10.15 -3.28
C THR A 91 -13.67 -10.01 -3.35
N LEU A 92 -13.03 -9.78 -2.21
CA LEU A 92 -11.59 -9.50 -2.13
C LEU A 92 -10.80 -10.78 -1.88
N SER A 93 -9.72 -10.95 -2.63
CA SER A 93 -8.73 -11.95 -2.24
C SER A 93 -8.05 -11.56 -0.92
N PRO A 94 -7.57 -12.53 -0.11
CA PRO A 94 -6.84 -12.23 1.13
C PRO A 94 -5.65 -11.29 0.92
N GLY A 95 -4.93 -11.44 -0.19
CA GLY A 95 -3.81 -10.56 -0.55
C GLY A 95 -4.28 -9.11 -0.80
N TYR A 96 -5.39 -8.92 -1.50
CA TYR A 96 -5.91 -7.59 -1.78
C TYR A 96 -6.47 -6.90 -0.52
N ALA A 97 -7.15 -7.65 0.35
CA ALA A 97 -7.58 -7.15 1.67
C ALA A 97 -6.37 -6.73 2.52
N ASN A 98 -5.26 -7.47 2.44
CA ASN A 98 -4.02 -7.11 3.12
C ASN A 98 -3.40 -5.82 2.55
N LEU A 99 -3.40 -5.63 1.23
CA LEU A 99 -2.96 -4.37 0.61
C LEU A 99 -3.74 -3.18 1.18
N ILE A 100 -5.08 -3.27 1.20
CA ILE A 100 -5.93 -2.19 1.74
C ILE A 100 -5.58 -1.88 3.19
N ARG A 101 -5.32 -2.91 3.99
CA ARG A 101 -4.92 -2.76 5.39
C ARG A 101 -3.55 -2.07 5.52
N LEU A 102 -2.58 -2.47 4.69
CA LEU A 102 -1.26 -1.85 4.64
C LEU A 102 -1.37 -0.38 4.26
N GLU A 103 -2.11 -0.03 3.20
CA GLU A 103 -2.35 1.35 2.78
C GLU A 103 -3.00 2.19 3.88
N SER A 104 -4.02 1.64 4.54
CA SER A 104 -4.73 2.34 5.63
C SER A 104 -3.85 2.59 6.86
N GLY A 105 -2.79 1.81 7.03
CA GLY A 105 -1.86 1.93 8.16
C GLY A 105 -0.56 2.66 7.82
N SER A 106 -0.29 2.95 6.55
CA SER A 106 0.93 3.62 6.09
C SER A 106 0.82 5.13 6.16
N GLN A 107 1.96 5.82 6.35
CA GLN A 107 2.05 7.28 6.26
C GLN A 107 2.47 7.76 4.88
N ALA A 108 3.21 6.93 4.15
CA ALA A 108 3.62 7.24 2.79
C ALA A 108 3.55 6.00 1.89
N LEU A 109 3.31 6.25 0.62
CA LEU A 109 3.30 5.26 -0.45
C LEU A 109 4.04 5.83 -1.65
N ARG A 110 5.00 5.08 -2.15
CA ARG A 110 5.72 5.36 -3.38
C ARG A 110 5.30 4.32 -4.41
N CYS A 111 4.87 4.72 -5.60
CA CYS A 111 4.43 3.77 -6.61
C CYS A 111 4.87 4.16 -8.02
N TYR A 112 5.20 3.15 -8.82
CA TYR A 112 5.42 3.26 -10.25
C TYR A 112 4.29 2.53 -10.98
N GLY A 113 3.59 3.24 -11.85
CA GLY A 113 2.52 2.72 -12.70
C GLY A 113 2.98 2.59 -14.15
N ALA A 114 3.41 1.38 -14.56
CA ALA A 114 3.96 1.12 -15.88
C ALA A 114 2.92 1.01 -17.00
N LEU A 115 1.74 0.44 -16.70
CA LEU A 115 0.69 0.16 -17.70
C LEU A 115 -0.62 0.85 -17.38
N VAL A 116 -0.89 1.06 -16.11
CA VAL A 116 -2.07 1.74 -15.58
C VAL A 116 -1.66 2.59 -14.38
N PRO A 117 -2.33 3.72 -14.09
CA PRO A 117 -2.07 4.48 -12.89
C PRO A 117 -2.44 3.64 -11.66
N HIS A 118 -1.77 3.90 -10.53
CA HIS A 118 -2.11 3.26 -9.27
C HIS A 118 -3.60 3.43 -8.93
N ALA A 119 -4.23 2.43 -8.30
CA ALA A 119 -5.66 2.42 -8.04
C ALA A 119 -6.16 3.64 -7.24
N LEU A 120 -5.32 4.24 -6.39
CA LEU A 120 -5.63 5.48 -5.67
C LEU A 120 -5.80 6.70 -6.59
N LEU A 121 -5.33 6.61 -7.84
CA LEU A 121 -5.38 7.67 -8.84
C LEU A 121 -6.47 7.45 -9.92
N GLN A 122 -7.10 6.26 -9.97
CA GLN A 122 -8.05 5.90 -11.02
C GLN A 122 -9.42 6.55 -10.81
N THR A 123 -10.08 6.89 -11.92
CA THR A 123 -11.53 7.16 -11.90
C THR A 123 -12.31 5.84 -11.80
N ALA A 124 -13.61 5.92 -11.46
CA ALA A 124 -14.47 4.73 -11.42
C ALA A 124 -14.57 4.04 -12.77
N ASP A 125 -14.69 4.84 -13.85
CA ASP A 125 -14.86 4.29 -15.20
C ASP A 125 -13.57 3.68 -15.72
N TYR A 126 -12.41 4.31 -15.47
CA TYR A 126 -11.11 3.73 -15.79
C TYR A 126 -10.86 2.44 -15.00
N ALA A 127 -11.13 2.43 -13.69
CA ALA A 127 -11.00 1.23 -12.86
C ALA A 127 -11.89 0.08 -13.35
N ARG A 128 -13.10 0.38 -13.83
CA ARG A 128 -14.01 -0.61 -14.42
C ARG A 128 -13.37 -1.29 -15.62
N GLU A 129 -12.80 -0.53 -16.54
CA GLU A 129 -12.14 -1.10 -17.73
C GLU A 129 -10.89 -1.91 -17.37
N VAL A 130 -10.09 -1.45 -16.39
CA VAL A 130 -8.95 -2.23 -15.86
C VAL A 130 -9.43 -3.57 -15.29
N ILE A 131 -10.51 -3.58 -14.50
CA ILE A 131 -11.08 -4.80 -13.94
C ILE A 131 -11.57 -5.73 -15.06
N LEU A 132 -12.30 -5.21 -16.04
CA LEU A 132 -12.80 -5.98 -17.18
C LEU A 132 -11.66 -6.57 -18.03
N SER A 133 -10.53 -5.87 -18.17
CA SER A 133 -9.37 -6.36 -18.94
C SER A 133 -8.54 -7.40 -18.22
N THR A 134 -8.55 -7.38 -16.87
CA THR A 134 -7.67 -8.23 -16.05
C THR A 134 -8.36 -9.48 -15.52
N TRP A 135 -9.68 -9.49 -15.40
CA TRP A 135 -10.46 -10.60 -14.84
C TRP A 135 -11.14 -11.44 -15.92
N GLU A 136 -11.16 -12.75 -15.71
CA GLU A 136 -11.82 -13.67 -16.63
C GLU A 136 -13.32 -13.69 -16.36
N ARG A 137 -14.09 -13.01 -17.22
CA ARG A 137 -15.56 -12.99 -17.22
C ARG A 137 -16.19 -12.64 -15.86
N PRO A 138 -15.83 -11.52 -15.23
CA PRO A 138 -16.48 -11.11 -14.00
C PRO A 138 -17.95 -10.78 -14.25
N SER A 139 -18.82 -11.09 -13.29
CA SER A 139 -20.22 -10.64 -13.37
C SER A 139 -20.29 -9.11 -13.22
N PRO A 140 -21.31 -8.44 -13.79
CA PRO A 140 -21.48 -7.00 -13.62
C PRO A 140 -21.49 -6.57 -12.14
N ALA A 141 -22.10 -7.36 -11.26
CA ALA A 141 -22.15 -7.09 -9.82
C ALA A 141 -20.77 -7.19 -9.15
N GLU A 142 -19.90 -8.11 -9.60
CA GLU A 142 -18.52 -8.18 -9.11
C GLU A 142 -17.70 -6.98 -9.55
N VAL A 143 -17.85 -6.57 -10.82
CA VAL A 143 -17.17 -5.38 -11.35
C VAL A 143 -17.51 -4.16 -10.50
N GLU A 144 -18.81 -3.91 -10.27
CA GLU A 144 -19.25 -2.74 -9.50
C GLU A 144 -18.77 -2.79 -8.03
N ARG A 145 -18.80 -3.96 -7.39
CA ARG A 145 -18.24 -4.10 -6.04
C ARG A 145 -16.74 -3.77 -5.99
N ARG A 146 -15.96 -4.19 -6.99
CA ARG A 146 -14.54 -3.88 -7.08
C ARG A 146 -14.27 -2.41 -7.36
N VAL A 147 -15.08 -1.78 -8.20
CA VAL A 147 -15.03 -0.32 -8.44
C VAL A 147 -15.33 0.44 -7.14
N GLN A 148 -16.33 0.02 -6.36
CA GLN A 148 -16.62 0.61 -5.05
C GLN A 148 -15.43 0.48 -4.09
N VAL A 149 -14.79 -0.68 -4.04
CA VAL A 149 -13.57 -0.88 -3.26
C VAL A 149 -12.45 0.05 -3.72
N CYS A 150 -12.21 0.15 -5.03
CA CYS A 150 -11.21 1.04 -5.60
C CYS A 150 -11.45 2.51 -5.17
N ARG A 151 -12.69 2.98 -5.26
CA ARG A 151 -13.07 4.33 -4.82
C ARG A 151 -12.85 4.54 -3.34
N ARG A 152 -13.29 3.58 -2.49
CA ARG A 152 -13.16 3.71 -1.04
C ARG A 152 -11.70 3.64 -0.55
N ARG A 153 -10.82 2.95 -1.27
CA ARG A 153 -9.39 3.00 -0.98
C ARG A 153 -8.83 4.40 -1.09
N GLN A 154 -9.37 5.24 -1.98
CA GLN A 154 -8.89 6.61 -2.22
C GLN A 154 -9.12 7.55 -1.04
N ASP A 155 -9.99 7.18 -0.07
CA ASP A 155 -10.22 7.94 1.15
C ASP A 155 -8.93 8.06 2.01
N VAL A 156 -7.93 7.19 1.80
CA VAL A 156 -6.63 7.30 2.49
C VAL A 156 -5.84 8.55 2.10
N LEU A 157 -6.15 9.15 0.95
CA LEU A 157 -5.55 10.41 0.49
C LEU A 157 -6.22 11.64 1.08
N ASP A 158 -7.29 11.49 1.87
CA ASP A 158 -7.98 12.63 2.47
C ASP A 158 -7.17 13.22 3.62
N THR A 159 -6.74 14.47 3.45
CA THR A 159 -5.95 15.22 4.44
C THR A 159 -6.77 15.70 5.64
N GLY A 160 -8.10 15.62 5.57
CA GLY A 160 -9.01 15.90 6.70
C GLY A 160 -9.05 14.80 7.76
N ARG A 161 -8.32 13.69 7.58
CA ARG A 161 -8.20 12.62 8.57
C ARG A 161 -7.30 13.04 9.73
N ASP A 162 -7.53 12.45 10.90
CA ASP A 162 -6.75 12.72 12.14
C ASP A 162 -5.24 12.45 11.98
N ASP A 163 -4.87 11.55 11.05
CA ASP A 163 -3.49 11.18 10.75
C ASP A 163 -2.85 12.04 9.62
N GLY A 164 -3.56 13.03 9.10
CA GLY A 164 -3.10 13.91 8.01
C GLY A 164 -3.17 13.30 6.62
N GLY A 165 -3.70 12.08 6.50
CA GLY A 165 -3.80 11.32 5.25
C GLY A 165 -2.47 10.74 4.75
N LEU A 166 -2.57 9.82 3.78
CA LEU A 166 -1.42 9.17 3.16
C LEU A 166 -0.66 10.14 2.25
N ARG A 167 0.65 10.23 2.41
CA ARG A 167 1.52 10.91 1.43
C ARG A 167 1.79 9.97 0.26
N LEU A 168 1.42 10.40 -0.94
CA LEU A 168 1.58 9.64 -2.17
C LEU A 168 2.65 10.26 -3.06
N SER A 169 3.69 9.48 -3.40
CA SER A 169 4.63 9.80 -4.47
C SER A 169 4.42 8.80 -5.61
N ALA A 170 3.87 9.27 -6.72
CA ALA A 170 3.53 8.42 -7.84
C ALA A 170 4.28 8.84 -9.10
N VAL A 171 4.90 7.88 -9.76
CA VAL A 171 5.40 8.04 -11.14
C VAL A 171 4.53 7.20 -12.05
N VAL A 172 3.99 7.83 -13.09
CA VAL A 172 3.15 7.19 -14.11
C VAL A 172 3.91 7.21 -15.44
N ASP A 173 3.98 6.05 -16.09
CA ASP A 173 4.60 5.97 -17.43
C ASP A 173 3.71 6.65 -18.48
N GLU A 174 4.31 7.36 -19.44
CA GLU A 174 3.60 8.07 -20.50
C GLU A 174 2.68 7.15 -21.33
N SER A 175 2.99 5.84 -21.39
CA SER A 175 2.15 4.85 -22.09
C SER A 175 0.71 4.82 -21.56
N VAL A 176 0.49 5.17 -20.29
CA VAL A 176 -0.84 5.26 -19.67
C VAL A 176 -1.75 6.25 -20.41
N PHE A 177 -1.20 7.34 -20.94
CA PHE A 177 -1.94 8.37 -21.67
C PHE A 177 -2.21 8.00 -23.12
N ARG A 178 -1.38 7.12 -23.70
CA ARG A 178 -1.43 6.73 -25.11
C ARG A 178 -2.22 5.45 -25.36
N ARG A 179 -2.42 4.65 -24.33
CA ARG A 179 -3.09 3.35 -24.47
C ARG A 179 -4.60 3.53 -24.62
N CYS A 180 -5.17 2.89 -25.66
CA CYS A 180 -6.61 2.75 -25.79
C CYS A 180 -7.16 1.90 -24.63
N VAL A 181 -8.17 2.40 -23.94
CA VAL A 181 -8.80 1.78 -22.77
C VAL A 181 -10.00 0.94 -23.20
N VAL A 182 -10.77 1.41 -24.20
CA VAL A 182 -11.97 0.74 -24.73
C VAL A 182 -11.83 0.48 -26.25
N PRO A 183 -11.22 -0.64 -26.65
CA PRO A 183 -11.08 -0.98 -28.05
C PRO A 183 -12.46 -1.13 -28.74
N GLY A 184 -12.64 -0.48 -29.90
CA GLY A 184 -13.86 -0.57 -30.68
C GLY A 184 -14.95 0.45 -30.33
N ASP A 185 -14.75 1.30 -29.31
CA ASP A 185 -15.65 2.40 -28.96
C ASP A 185 -14.82 3.68 -28.72
N PRO A 186 -14.49 4.42 -29.82
CA PRO A 186 -13.62 5.61 -29.70
C PRO A 186 -14.20 6.76 -28.84
N GLU A 187 -15.52 6.93 -28.86
CA GLU A 187 -16.17 7.99 -28.07
C GLU A 187 -16.07 7.69 -26.57
N ARG A 188 -16.36 6.45 -26.20
CA ARG A 188 -16.24 6.00 -24.82
C ARG A 188 -14.78 5.98 -24.36
N ASP A 189 -13.85 5.55 -25.22
CA ASP A 189 -12.41 5.60 -24.93
C ASP A 189 -11.96 7.02 -24.62
N ALA A 190 -12.29 7.98 -25.49
CA ALA A 190 -11.94 9.39 -25.29
C ALA A 190 -12.55 9.96 -24.00
N ALA A 191 -13.82 9.66 -23.70
CA ALA A 191 -14.48 10.13 -22.48
C ALA A 191 -13.81 9.59 -21.21
N ILE A 192 -13.46 8.29 -21.18
CA ILE A 192 -12.81 7.67 -20.03
C ILE A 192 -11.38 8.19 -19.86
N ARG A 193 -10.63 8.31 -20.95
CA ARG A 193 -9.26 8.87 -20.90
C ARG A 193 -9.24 10.31 -20.44
N ARG A 194 -10.14 11.15 -20.97
CA ARG A 194 -10.30 12.53 -20.53
C ARG A 194 -10.58 12.61 -19.02
N GLY A 195 -11.58 11.87 -18.52
CA GLY A 195 -11.91 11.86 -17.10
C GLY A 195 -10.75 11.36 -16.24
N GLN A 196 -9.94 10.41 -16.74
CA GLN A 196 -8.76 9.93 -16.04
C GLN A 196 -7.65 11.00 -15.99
N LEU A 197 -7.40 11.73 -17.08
CA LEU A 197 -6.43 12.83 -17.11
C LEU A 197 -6.86 14.00 -16.20
N GLU A 198 -8.14 14.37 -16.23
CA GLU A 198 -8.73 15.38 -15.31
C GLU A 198 -8.52 14.95 -13.85
N ARG A 199 -8.73 13.68 -13.54
CA ARG A 199 -8.49 13.13 -12.20
C ARG A 199 -7.02 13.23 -11.79
N LEU A 200 -6.09 12.91 -12.69
CA LEU A 200 -4.65 13.00 -12.42
C LEU A 200 -4.24 14.45 -12.15
N ALA A 201 -4.70 15.42 -12.95
CA ALA A 201 -4.46 16.83 -12.73
C ALA A 201 -5.02 17.32 -11.38
N ALA A 202 -6.27 16.93 -11.05
CA ALA A 202 -6.90 17.30 -9.79
C ALA A 202 -6.20 16.71 -8.56
N VAL A 203 -5.69 15.48 -8.66
CA VAL A 203 -4.96 14.83 -7.56
C VAL A 203 -3.55 15.40 -7.40
N ALA A 204 -2.88 15.77 -8.50
CA ALA A 204 -1.57 16.43 -8.48
C ALA A 204 -1.59 17.77 -7.73
N ALA A 205 -2.74 18.45 -7.64
CA ALA A 205 -2.90 19.68 -6.87
C ALA A 205 -3.01 19.46 -5.34
N ARG A 206 -3.11 18.23 -4.86
CA ARG A 206 -3.21 17.94 -3.41
C ARG A 206 -1.85 18.09 -2.72
N PRO A 207 -1.78 18.68 -1.51
CA PRO A 207 -0.51 18.94 -0.83
C PRO A 207 0.23 17.66 -0.39
N ASN A 208 -0.48 16.55 -0.25
CA ASN A 208 0.08 15.24 0.13
C ASN A 208 0.34 14.32 -1.07
N VAL A 209 0.25 14.83 -2.32
CA VAL A 209 0.50 14.04 -3.52
C VAL A 209 1.60 14.67 -4.36
N THR A 210 2.60 13.88 -4.71
CA THR A 210 3.60 14.19 -5.74
C THR A 210 3.34 13.28 -6.93
N LEU A 211 2.95 13.84 -8.06
CA LEU A 211 2.72 13.11 -9.30
C LEU A 211 3.74 13.51 -10.34
N GLN A 212 4.43 12.52 -10.91
CA GLN A 212 5.41 12.68 -11.98
C GLN A 212 5.07 11.75 -13.15
N VAL A 213 5.45 12.15 -14.34
CA VAL A 213 5.31 11.34 -15.56
C VAL A 213 6.69 10.93 -16.05
N LEU A 214 6.88 9.63 -16.28
CA LEU A 214 8.06 9.11 -16.96
C LEU A 214 7.83 9.18 -18.48
N PRO A 215 8.46 10.12 -19.19
CA PRO A 215 8.23 10.28 -20.63
C PRO A 215 8.94 9.18 -21.41
N PHE A 216 8.44 8.82 -22.58
CA PHE A 216 9.09 7.85 -23.49
C PHE A 216 10.55 8.21 -23.82
N THR A 217 10.89 9.49 -23.80
CA THR A 217 12.23 9.99 -24.08
C THR A 217 13.22 9.74 -22.94
N ALA A 218 12.75 9.37 -21.74
CA ALA A 218 13.63 9.08 -20.60
C ALA A 218 14.39 7.75 -20.73
N GLY A 219 14.02 6.89 -21.68
CA GLY A 219 14.62 5.58 -21.85
C GLY A 219 13.99 4.50 -20.98
N LEU A 220 14.71 3.38 -20.80
CA LEU A 220 14.18 2.23 -20.05
C LEU A 220 14.27 2.46 -18.54
N PRO A 221 13.18 2.26 -17.80
CA PRO A 221 13.23 2.31 -16.33
C PRO A 221 14.03 1.13 -15.75
N PRO A 222 14.65 1.29 -14.57
CA PRO A 222 15.50 0.26 -13.94
C PRO A 222 14.70 -0.92 -13.35
N VAL A 223 13.50 -1.17 -13.85
CA VAL A 223 12.63 -2.28 -13.48
C VAL A 223 12.03 -2.92 -14.73
N THR A 224 12.11 -4.25 -14.81
CA THR A 224 11.52 -5.02 -15.92
C THR A 224 10.22 -5.71 -15.51
N ALA A 225 9.91 -5.77 -14.22
CA ALA A 225 8.73 -6.47 -13.68
C ALA A 225 7.42 -5.68 -13.78
N GLY A 226 7.47 -4.43 -14.28
CA GLY A 226 6.28 -3.57 -14.38
C GLY A 226 6.03 -2.74 -13.12
N SER A 227 4.74 -2.55 -12.78
CA SER A 227 4.33 -1.69 -11.67
C SER A 227 4.68 -2.28 -10.31
N PHE A 228 5.01 -1.41 -9.36
CA PHE A 228 5.22 -1.77 -7.96
C PHE A 228 4.86 -0.62 -7.02
N SER A 229 4.69 -0.95 -5.73
CA SER A 229 4.49 0.04 -4.69
C SER A 229 5.39 -0.27 -3.49
N VAL A 230 5.91 0.78 -2.84
CA VAL A 230 6.63 0.71 -1.57
C VAL A 230 5.79 1.44 -0.54
N LEU A 231 5.31 0.69 0.45
CA LEU A 231 4.51 1.23 1.55
C LEU A 231 5.43 1.47 2.75
N ASP A 232 5.49 2.71 3.18
CA ASP A 232 6.29 3.13 4.32
C ASP A 232 5.70 2.63 5.62
N SER A 233 6.56 2.11 6.47
CA SER A 233 6.19 1.92 7.87
C SER A 233 6.41 3.23 8.64
N PRO A 234 5.41 3.76 9.36
CA PRO A 234 5.48 5.08 10.01
C PRO A 234 6.50 5.21 11.12
N ALA A 235 7.36 4.27 11.29
CA ALA A 235 8.37 4.29 12.32
C ALA A 235 9.66 3.58 11.96
N THR A 236 10.68 4.14 12.47
CA THR A 236 12.11 3.87 12.33
C THR A 236 12.57 2.42 12.49
N ALA A 237 11.69 1.49 12.83
CA ALA A 237 12.09 0.13 13.20
C ALA A 237 11.34 -1.02 12.49
N ALA A 238 10.25 -0.76 11.75
CA ALA A 238 9.64 -1.81 10.93
C ALA A 238 10.03 -1.58 9.46
N PRO A 239 10.42 -2.64 8.72
CA PRO A 239 10.79 -2.49 7.33
C PRO A 239 9.59 -2.04 6.49
N ASP A 240 9.84 -1.20 5.50
CA ASP A 240 8.90 -0.91 4.44
C ASP A 240 8.45 -2.21 3.77
N VAL A 241 7.31 -2.17 3.10
CA VAL A 241 6.77 -3.33 2.39
C VAL A 241 6.64 -3.01 0.92
N VAL A 242 7.25 -3.83 0.07
CA VAL A 242 7.02 -3.77 -1.38
C VAL A 242 5.81 -4.62 -1.73
N TYR A 243 4.88 -4.03 -2.46
CA TYR A 243 3.75 -4.71 -3.08
C TYR A 243 3.98 -4.86 -4.58
N LEU A 244 3.83 -6.09 -5.04
CA LEU A 244 3.84 -6.45 -6.46
C LEU A 244 2.61 -7.30 -6.75
N GLU A 245 1.99 -7.06 -7.89
CA GLU A 245 0.89 -7.86 -8.39
C GLU A 245 1.19 -8.33 -9.82
N ASN A 246 1.01 -9.61 -10.06
CA ASN A 246 0.97 -10.16 -11.40
C ASN A 246 -0.38 -10.87 -11.64
N LYS A 247 -0.57 -11.44 -12.83
CA LYS A 247 -1.84 -12.09 -13.23
C LYS A 247 -2.37 -13.12 -12.22
N THR A 248 -1.49 -13.80 -11.49
CA THR A 248 -1.85 -14.96 -10.66
C THR A 248 -1.55 -14.79 -9.18
N ARG A 249 -0.70 -13.85 -8.81
CA ARG A 249 -0.21 -13.71 -7.42
C ARG A 249 0.02 -12.27 -7.03
N ILE A 250 -0.18 -12.04 -5.74
CA ILE A 250 0.22 -10.83 -5.03
C ILE A 250 1.43 -11.18 -4.15
N PHE A 251 2.46 -10.34 -4.19
CA PHE A 251 3.66 -10.48 -3.38
C PHE A 251 3.77 -9.30 -2.42
N PHE A 252 4.10 -9.61 -1.19
CA PHE A 252 4.53 -8.66 -0.18
C PHE A 252 5.96 -9.00 0.22
N ILE A 253 6.89 -8.11 -0.12
CA ILE A 253 8.32 -8.29 0.14
C ILE A 253 8.70 -7.35 1.29
N ASP A 254 9.35 -7.90 2.31
CA ASP A 254 9.77 -7.20 3.52
C ASP A 254 11.21 -7.50 3.93
N ALA A 255 11.93 -8.27 3.11
CA ALA A 255 13.35 -8.46 3.28
C ALA A 255 14.06 -7.13 2.99
N GLU A 256 14.79 -6.59 3.97
CA GLU A 256 15.40 -5.26 3.93
C GLU A 256 16.21 -5.00 2.66
N ALA A 257 17.03 -5.98 2.25
CA ALA A 257 17.85 -5.88 1.05
C ALA A 257 17.00 -5.78 -0.24
N GLU A 258 15.85 -6.44 -0.29
CA GLU A 258 14.94 -6.38 -1.45
C GLU A 258 14.15 -5.09 -1.44
N VAL A 259 13.63 -4.67 -0.29
CA VAL A 259 12.95 -3.38 -0.10
C VAL A 259 13.86 -2.24 -0.53
N HIS A 260 15.13 -2.26 -0.08
CA HIS A 260 16.13 -1.26 -0.48
C HIS A 260 16.30 -1.18 -2.01
N ARG A 261 16.32 -2.32 -2.71
CA ARG A 261 16.42 -2.35 -4.19
C ARG A 261 15.23 -1.68 -4.87
N TYR A 262 14.00 -1.94 -4.40
CA TYR A 262 12.80 -1.31 -4.96
C TYR A 262 12.70 0.17 -4.62
N THR A 263 13.10 0.55 -3.41
CA THR A 263 13.21 1.97 -3.02
C THR A 263 14.19 2.70 -3.93
N ARG A 264 15.38 2.14 -4.13
CA ARG A 264 16.38 2.72 -5.03
C ARG A 264 15.91 2.76 -6.48
N ALA A 265 15.18 1.74 -6.94
CA ALA A 265 14.58 1.75 -8.27
C ALA A 265 13.54 2.87 -8.42
N PHE A 266 12.70 3.08 -7.40
CA PHE A 266 11.76 4.20 -7.41
C PHE A 266 12.46 5.56 -7.46
N ASP A 267 13.52 5.76 -6.68
CA ASP A 267 14.30 7.00 -6.69
C ASP A 267 14.86 7.28 -8.09
N LEU A 268 15.46 6.27 -8.73
CA LEU A 268 15.99 6.39 -10.09
C LEU A 268 14.90 6.69 -11.13
N ILE A 269 13.73 6.06 -11.01
CA ILE A 269 12.58 6.34 -11.89
C ILE A 269 12.11 7.79 -11.69
N SER A 270 12.06 8.26 -10.45
CA SER A 270 11.68 9.66 -10.14
C SER A 270 12.69 10.66 -10.67
N GLU A 271 13.99 10.34 -10.64
CA GLU A 271 15.06 11.16 -11.23
C GLU A 271 14.96 11.22 -12.78
N MET A 272 14.49 10.14 -13.43
CA MET A 272 14.27 10.06 -14.88
C MET A 272 12.96 10.74 -15.31
N ALA A 273 11.99 10.85 -14.40
CA ALA A 273 10.68 11.41 -14.69
C ALA A 273 10.73 12.95 -14.82
N LEU A 274 9.74 13.51 -15.48
CA LEU A 274 9.52 14.97 -15.47
C LEU A 274 9.28 15.43 -14.02
N ASP A 275 9.67 16.65 -13.69
CA ASP A 275 9.27 17.25 -12.42
C ASP A 275 7.74 17.40 -12.32
N PRO A 276 7.17 17.65 -11.13
CA PRO A 276 5.71 17.73 -10.98
C PRO A 276 5.04 18.81 -11.84
N ALA A 277 5.69 19.95 -12.08
CA ALA A 277 5.13 21.04 -12.88
C ALA A 277 5.13 20.67 -14.38
N ALA A 278 6.22 20.14 -14.89
CA ALA A 278 6.33 19.64 -16.25
C ALA A 278 5.41 18.43 -16.50
N SER A 279 5.22 17.58 -15.49
CA SER A 279 4.29 16.45 -15.54
C SER A 279 2.84 16.92 -15.66
N LEU A 280 2.46 17.93 -14.88
CA LEU A 280 1.12 18.52 -14.97
C LEU A 280 0.90 19.18 -16.34
N ALA A 281 1.88 19.91 -16.86
CA ALA A 281 1.80 20.54 -18.19
C ALA A 281 1.64 19.48 -19.30
N LEU A 282 2.30 18.32 -19.19
CA LEU A 282 2.11 17.21 -20.12
C LEU A 282 0.67 16.66 -20.04
N ILE A 283 0.15 16.44 -18.84
CA ILE A 283 -1.23 15.95 -18.62
C ILE A 283 -2.26 16.94 -19.23
N GLU A 284 -2.06 18.24 -19.03
CA GLU A 284 -2.93 19.29 -19.58
C GLU A 284 -2.86 19.33 -21.14
N THR A 285 -1.68 19.12 -21.70
CA THR A 285 -1.48 19.00 -23.14
C THR A 285 -2.26 17.81 -23.72
N GLU A 286 -2.19 16.65 -23.06
CA GLU A 286 -2.94 15.45 -23.46
C GLU A 286 -4.46 15.66 -23.34
N LEU A 287 -4.92 16.40 -22.30
CA LEU A 287 -6.33 16.78 -22.18
C LEU A 287 -6.83 17.62 -23.36
N GLY A 288 -5.98 18.51 -23.89
CA GLY A 288 -6.32 19.33 -25.06
C GLY A 288 -6.40 18.55 -26.36
N THR A 289 -5.87 17.35 -26.42
CA THR A 289 -5.82 16.47 -27.62
C THR A 289 -6.78 15.26 -27.53
N THR A 290 -7.39 15.00 -26.40
CA THR A 290 -8.34 13.93 -26.12
C THR A 290 -9.76 14.47 -26.18
#